data_3e8a6bb4d4c7d9f0b4b9eaddfe6e942a
#
_entry.id   3e8a6bb4d4c7d9f0b4b9eaddfe6e942a
#
_cell.length_a   1.000
_cell.length_b   1.000
_cell.length_c   1.000
_cell.angle_alpha   90.00
_cell.angle_beta   90.00
_cell.angle_gamma   90.00
#
_symmetry.space_group_name_H-M   'P 1'
#
loop_
_entity.id
_entity.type
_entity.pdbx_description
1 polymer ?
#
loop_
_entity_poly.entity_id
_entity_poly.type
_entity_poly.pdbx_seq_one_letter_code
_entity_poly.pdbx_strand_id
1 'polypeptide(L)'
;MKGKVLALITIVFLYGSNNLYPAAEDTIKLTFLGTGAPRPSLTRYGPSILVEAGSQRLLVDAGPGMRERLFQAGGFELLTDINLIILTHLHFDHTISVPGLWLTGWLFGRKSPMTVYGPEGTASMMSNFESAYAWDIRYREVVGVHEQGSDLIAYDIEPGVFYEQDGLKITAINVEHMPINVDTGELLGLEGSTLGFRIDYKGRSVVFSGDTRSTSSSSIVEHSMDIDVLIHEVQVPAAGNSPEAQLANV
;
A
#
# COMPACT_ATOMS: atom_id res chain seq x y z
N MET A 1 -45.72 14.75 1.86
CA MET A 1 -45.25 13.38 2.00
C MET A 1 -43.90 13.27 1.31
N LYS A 2 -42.81 13.22 2.07
CA LYS A 2 -41.45 13.11 1.52
C LYS A 2 -41.06 11.63 1.50
N GLY A 3 -40.97 11.02 0.32
CA GLY A 3 -40.52 9.64 0.15
C GLY A 3 -39.03 9.52 0.48
N LYS A 4 -38.69 8.65 1.43
CA LYS A 4 -37.32 8.24 1.70
C LYS A 4 -36.90 7.25 0.63
N VAL A 5 -35.91 7.59 -0.15
CA VAL A 5 -35.22 6.64 -1.05
C VAL A 5 -34.26 5.83 -0.17
N LEU A 6 -34.55 4.57 0.00
CA LEU A 6 -33.67 3.61 0.68
C LEU A 6 -32.64 3.12 -0.35
N ALA A 7 -31.40 3.55 -0.24
CA ALA A 7 -30.32 3.01 -1.04
C ALA A 7 -29.97 1.61 -0.52
N LEU A 8 -30.27 0.59 -1.31
CA LEU A 8 -29.89 -0.79 -1.03
C LEU A 8 -28.43 -1.00 -1.49
N ILE A 9 -27.49 -1.08 -0.56
CA ILE A 9 -26.11 -1.49 -0.85
C ILE A 9 -26.12 -3.02 -0.93
N THR A 10 -26.08 -3.55 -2.12
CA THR A 10 -25.92 -4.99 -2.36
C THR A 10 -24.45 -5.31 -2.44
N ILE A 11 -23.88 -5.88 -1.37
CA ILE A 11 -22.54 -6.48 -1.40
C ILE A 11 -22.69 -7.87 -2.02
N VAL A 12 -22.32 -8.01 -3.29
CA VAL A 12 -22.32 -9.29 -3.99
C VAL A 12 -20.95 -9.91 -3.85
N PHE A 13 -20.85 -10.98 -3.06
CA PHE A 13 -19.72 -11.89 -3.11
C PHE A 13 -19.90 -12.81 -4.32
N LEU A 14 -19.25 -12.51 -5.43
CA LEU A 14 -19.19 -13.41 -6.59
C LEU A 14 -17.95 -14.29 -6.49
N TYR A 15 -18.14 -15.53 -6.12
CA TYR A 15 -17.24 -16.61 -6.45
C TYR A 15 -17.45 -16.98 -7.92
N GLY A 16 -16.42 -16.83 -8.72
CA GLY A 16 -16.30 -17.50 -10.02
C GLY A 16 -16.68 -16.68 -11.24
N SER A 17 -15.72 -16.61 -12.10
CA SER A 17 -15.62 -16.16 -13.49
C SER A 17 -14.97 -14.79 -13.69
N ASN A 18 -13.85 -14.83 -14.45
CA ASN A 18 -13.08 -13.71 -14.93
C ASN A 18 -13.93 -12.77 -15.80
N ASN A 19 -14.68 -11.89 -15.19
CA ASN A 19 -15.17 -10.69 -15.83
C ASN A 19 -14.29 -9.53 -15.38
N LEU A 20 -13.20 -9.32 -16.10
CA LEU A 20 -12.52 -8.04 -16.16
C LEU A 20 -13.53 -7.04 -16.74
N TYR A 21 -14.31 -6.39 -15.87
CA TYR A 21 -15.00 -5.18 -16.30
C TYR A 21 -13.89 -4.18 -16.61
N PRO A 22 -13.82 -3.63 -17.84
CA PRO A 22 -12.96 -2.49 -18.07
C PRO A 22 -13.36 -1.45 -17.02
N ALA A 23 -12.37 -0.95 -16.26
CA ALA A 23 -12.60 0.16 -15.38
C ALA A 23 -13.25 1.26 -16.24
N ALA A 24 -14.39 1.81 -15.82
CA ALA A 24 -14.95 2.96 -16.52
C ALA A 24 -13.84 4.01 -16.57
N GLU A 25 -13.62 4.62 -17.73
CA GLU A 25 -12.42 5.45 -18.01
C GLU A 25 -12.11 6.52 -16.97
N ASP A 26 -13.07 6.84 -16.09
CA ASP A 26 -13.02 7.91 -15.08
C ASP A 26 -13.23 7.39 -13.64
N THR A 27 -12.81 6.18 -13.32
CA THR A 27 -12.97 5.60 -11.98
C THR A 27 -11.63 5.24 -11.35
N ILE A 28 -11.59 5.28 -10.01
CA ILE A 28 -10.56 4.65 -9.20
C ILE A 28 -11.17 3.40 -8.58
N LYS A 29 -10.61 2.23 -8.87
CA LYS A 29 -11.00 0.97 -8.25
C LYS A 29 -10.02 0.59 -7.16
N LEU A 30 -10.53 0.27 -5.97
CA LEU A 30 -9.75 -0.15 -4.82
C LEU A 30 -10.02 -1.61 -4.51
N THR A 31 -8.96 -2.40 -4.39
CA THR A 31 -9.05 -3.80 -3.96
C THR A 31 -8.21 -3.98 -2.71
N PHE A 32 -8.87 -4.24 -1.57
CA PHE A 32 -8.20 -4.50 -0.31
C PHE A 32 -7.61 -5.91 -0.32
N LEU A 33 -6.30 -6.01 -0.36
CA LEU A 33 -5.54 -7.27 -0.32
C LEU A 33 -5.30 -7.71 1.12
N GLY A 34 -5.15 -6.75 2.04
CA GLY A 34 -5.02 -6.98 3.46
C GLY A 34 -5.32 -5.72 4.27
N THR A 35 -5.83 -5.93 5.48
CA THR A 35 -6.24 -4.87 6.43
C THR A 35 -5.87 -5.24 7.86
N GLY A 36 -4.89 -6.13 8.02
CA GLY A 36 -4.39 -6.56 9.32
C GLY A 36 -3.33 -5.59 9.86
N ALA A 37 -2.77 -5.95 10.99
CA ALA A 37 -1.69 -5.30 11.69
C ALA A 37 -0.50 -6.27 11.79
N PRO A 38 0.60 -5.98 12.51
CA PRO A 38 1.73 -6.88 12.66
C PRO A 38 1.38 -8.29 13.18
N ARG A 39 0.23 -8.43 13.86
CA ARG A 39 -0.24 -9.73 14.36
C ARG A 39 -0.58 -10.68 13.20
N PRO A 40 -0.02 -11.89 13.15
CA PRO A 40 -0.33 -12.86 12.11
C PRO A 40 -1.83 -13.19 12.04
N SER A 41 -2.38 -13.18 10.83
CA SER A 41 -3.77 -13.53 10.56
C SER A 41 -3.87 -14.27 9.22
N LEU A 42 -4.60 -15.38 9.20
CA LEU A 42 -4.86 -16.14 7.97
C LEU A 42 -6.02 -15.57 7.15
N THR A 43 -6.74 -14.60 7.68
CA THR A 43 -7.96 -14.06 7.05
C THR A 43 -7.85 -12.59 6.67
N ARG A 44 -7.02 -11.80 7.39
CA ARG A 44 -6.89 -10.36 7.15
C ARG A 44 -5.67 -9.99 6.33
N TYR A 45 -4.54 -10.66 6.54
CA TYR A 45 -3.24 -10.31 5.99
C TYR A 45 -2.79 -8.88 6.33
N GLY A 46 -1.53 -8.57 6.10
CA GLY A 46 -0.97 -7.24 6.38
C GLY A 46 -1.50 -6.15 5.43
N PRO A 47 -1.30 -4.87 5.79
CA PRO A 47 -1.84 -3.74 5.03
C PRO A 47 -1.35 -3.76 3.59
N SER A 48 -2.27 -3.78 2.63
CA SER A 48 -1.98 -3.59 1.21
C SER A 48 -3.26 -3.35 0.43
N ILE A 49 -3.25 -2.35 -0.44
CA ILE A 49 -4.40 -2.00 -1.28
C ILE A 49 -3.92 -1.84 -2.72
N LEU A 50 -4.55 -2.57 -3.64
CA LEU A 50 -4.38 -2.36 -5.06
C LEU A 50 -5.27 -1.21 -5.50
N VAL A 51 -4.67 -0.23 -6.17
CA VAL A 51 -5.33 0.90 -6.80
C VAL A 51 -5.24 0.74 -8.32
N GLU A 52 -6.39 0.77 -8.99
CA GLU A 52 -6.50 0.75 -10.43
C GLU A 52 -7.19 2.05 -10.89
N ALA A 53 -6.50 2.85 -11.72
CA ALA A 53 -6.99 4.12 -12.25
C ALA A 53 -6.68 4.19 -13.75
N GLY A 54 -7.68 3.93 -14.59
CA GLY A 54 -7.49 3.74 -16.03
C GLY A 54 -6.54 2.58 -16.34
N SER A 55 -5.44 2.86 -17.02
CA SER A 55 -4.38 1.88 -17.31
C SER A 55 -3.33 1.77 -16.20
N GLN A 56 -3.36 2.65 -15.21
CA GLN A 56 -2.39 2.68 -14.11
C GLN A 56 -2.78 1.71 -13.01
N ARG A 57 -1.81 0.94 -12.51
CA ARG A 57 -1.96 0.05 -11.37
C ARG A 57 -0.82 0.24 -10.40
N LEU A 58 -1.15 0.38 -9.13
CA LEU A 58 -0.15 0.52 -8.07
C LEU A 58 -0.62 -0.14 -6.78
N LEU A 59 0.32 -0.41 -5.90
CA LEU A 59 0.04 -0.85 -4.54
C LEU A 59 0.34 0.26 -3.54
N VAL A 60 -0.58 0.43 -2.59
CA VAL A 60 -0.34 1.18 -1.35
C VAL A 60 -0.01 0.14 -0.29
N ASP A 61 1.23 0.15 0.16
CA ASP A 61 1.85 -0.83 1.05
C ASP A 61 1.90 -2.28 0.53
N ALA A 62 2.79 -3.06 1.12
CA ALA A 62 3.08 -4.43 0.72
C ALA A 62 3.26 -5.35 1.94
N GLY A 63 2.22 -5.48 2.74
CA GLY A 63 2.19 -6.27 3.96
C GLY A 63 2.18 -7.79 3.72
N PRO A 64 2.33 -8.59 4.80
CA PRO A 64 2.35 -10.04 4.72
C PRO A 64 1.14 -10.62 3.99
N GLY A 65 1.38 -11.52 3.03
CA GLY A 65 0.33 -12.20 2.26
C GLY A 65 -0.24 -11.40 1.09
N MET A 66 0.24 -10.17 0.84
CA MET A 66 -0.18 -9.33 -0.29
C MET A 66 -0.03 -10.06 -1.62
N ARG A 67 1.10 -10.70 -1.87
CA ARG A 67 1.39 -11.40 -3.13
C ARG A 67 0.35 -12.50 -3.42
N GLU A 68 0.02 -13.31 -2.44
CA GLU A 68 -0.96 -14.40 -2.54
C GLU A 68 -2.38 -13.85 -2.79
N ARG A 69 -2.72 -12.74 -2.15
CA ARG A 69 -4.01 -12.06 -2.37
C ARG A 69 -4.08 -11.40 -3.73
N LEU A 70 -2.99 -10.81 -4.20
CA LEU A 70 -2.89 -10.26 -5.55
C LEU A 70 -3.06 -11.36 -6.61
N PHE A 71 -2.39 -12.52 -6.41
CA PHE A 71 -2.59 -13.69 -7.26
C PHE A 71 -4.04 -14.19 -7.25
N GLN A 72 -4.69 -14.22 -6.10
CA GLN A 72 -6.10 -14.58 -5.98
C GLN A 72 -7.01 -13.58 -6.72
N ALA A 73 -6.67 -12.30 -6.73
CA ALA A 73 -7.45 -11.24 -7.39
C ALA A 73 -7.34 -11.26 -8.92
N GLY A 74 -6.18 -11.61 -9.49
CA GLY A 74 -5.97 -11.53 -10.94
C GLY A 74 -4.89 -12.43 -11.52
N GLY A 75 -4.45 -13.45 -10.77
CA GLY A 75 -3.51 -14.45 -11.26
C GLY A 75 -2.11 -13.90 -11.56
N PHE A 76 -1.39 -14.59 -12.44
CA PHE A 76 -0.05 -14.15 -12.85
C PHE A 76 -0.06 -12.86 -13.66
N GLU A 77 -1.14 -12.58 -14.40
CA GLU A 77 -1.28 -11.35 -15.14
C GLU A 77 -1.13 -10.13 -14.21
N LEU A 78 -1.85 -10.11 -13.11
CA LEU A 78 -1.79 -9.01 -12.16
C LEU A 78 -0.42 -8.92 -11.45
N LEU A 79 0.18 -10.08 -11.11
CA LEU A 79 1.52 -10.11 -10.51
C LEU A 79 2.62 -9.56 -11.44
N THR A 80 2.47 -9.74 -12.75
CA THR A 80 3.45 -9.26 -13.74
C THR A 80 3.20 -7.83 -14.20
N ASP A 81 1.98 -7.33 -14.02
CA ASP A 81 1.60 -5.98 -14.44
C ASP A 81 1.91 -4.91 -13.38
N ILE A 82 1.89 -5.29 -12.09
CA ILE A 82 2.25 -4.36 -11.02
C ILE A 82 3.76 -4.08 -11.04
N ASN A 83 4.09 -2.81 -11.24
CA ASN A 83 5.47 -2.31 -11.25
C ASN A 83 5.66 -1.05 -10.40
N LEU A 84 4.63 -0.61 -9.68
CA LEU A 84 4.64 0.58 -8.84
C LEU A 84 4.10 0.26 -7.45
N ILE A 85 4.89 0.57 -6.44
CA ILE A 85 4.53 0.48 -5.01
C ILE A 85 4.78 1.84 -4.36
N ILE A 86 3.85 2.29 -3.53
CA ILE A 86 4.05 3.43 -2.65
C ILE A 86 3.93 2.95 -1.20
N LEU A 87 4.91 3.28 -0.37
CA LEU A 87 5.00 2.85 1.02
C LEU A 87 4.66 4.01 1.94
N THR A 88 3.71 3.79 2.84
CA THR A 88 3.34 4.79 3.85
C THR A 88 4.46 4.98 4.87
N HIS A 89 5.08 3.89 5.30
CA HIS A 89 6.22 3.88 6.21
C HIS A 89 6.96 2.54 6.14
N LEU A 90 8.06 2.40 6.90
CA LEU A 90 8.97 1.27 6.74
C LEU A 90 8.81 0.17 7.79
N HIS A 91 7.71 0.10 8.52
CA HIS A 91 7.43 -1.06 9.36
C HIS A 91 7.33 -2.33 8.51
N PHE A 92 7.77 -3.46 9.08
CA PHE A 92 7.88 -4.71 8.33
C PHE A 92 6.54 -5.22 7.80
N ASP A 93 5.46 -4.96 8.50
CA ASP A 93 4.11 -5.37 8.09
C ASP A 93 3.53 -4.56 6.94
N HIS A 94 4.19 -3.45 6.54
CA HIS A 94 3.91 -2.66 5.34
C HIS A 94 4.87 -2.94 4.18
N THR A 95 6.00 -3.63 4.41
CA THR A 95 7.10 -3.72 3.44
C THR A 95 7.54 -5.14 3.08
N ILE A 96 7.29 -6.13 3.95
CA ILE A 96 7.93 -7.45 3.87
C ILE A 96 7.60 -8.23 2.58
N SER A 97 6.49 -7.94 1.92
CA SER A 97 6.12 -8.62 0.68
C SER A 97 6.66 -7.97 -0.59
N VAL A 98 7.34 -6.81 -0.50
CA VAL A 98 7.98 -6.15 -1.66
C VAL A 98 8.91 -7.10 -2.41
N PRO A 99 9.92 -7.75 -1.76
CA PRO A 99 10.83 -8.64 -2.49
C PRO A 99 10.10 -9.85 -3.10
N GLY A 100 9.07 -10.35 -2.43
CA GLY A 100 8.27 -11.46 -2.95
C GLY A 100 7.54 -11.12 -4.25
N LEU A 101 6.93 -9.93 -4.34
CA LEU A 101 6.27 -9.47 -5.57
C LEU A 101 7.28 -9.12 -6.65
N TRP A 102 8.34 -8.39 -6.30
CA TRP A 102 9.40 -8.01 -7.22
C TRP A 102 9.97 -9.22 -7.96
N LEU A 103 10.45 -10.22 -7.21
CA LEU A 103 11.08 -11.41 -7.78
C LEU A 103 10.07 -12.33 -8.49
N THR A 104 8.85 -12.49 -7.95
CA THR A 104 7.81 -13.31 -8.60
C THR A 104 7.38 -12.66 -9.92
N GLY A 105 7.10 -11.36 -9.93
CA GLY A 105 6.69 -10.64 -11.14
C GLY A 105 7.76 -10.75 -12.25
N TRP A 106 9.03 -10.53 -11.91
CA TRP A 106 10.16 -10.71 -12.82
C TRP A 106 10.25 -12.15 -13.37
N LEU A 107 10.24 -13.14 -12.48
CA LEU A 107 10.35 -14.56 -12.86
C LEU A 107 9.24 -15.00 -13.83
N PHE A 108 8.03 -14.48 -13.67
CA PHE A 108 6.86 -14.83 -14.48
C PHE A 108 6.57 -13.85 -15.62
N GLY A 109 7.47 -12.92 -15.92
CA GLY A 109 7.47 -12.20 -17.19
C GLY A 109 7.32 -10.68 -17.14
N ARG A 110 7.32 -10.03 -15.95
CA ARG A 110 7.43 -8.57 -15.88
C ARG A 110 8.76 -8.13 -16.50
N LYS A 111 8.69 -7.18 -17.43
CA LYS A 111 9.86 -6.65 -18.15
C LYS A 111 10.22 -5.23 -17.73
N SER A 112 9.33 -4.54 -17.03
CA SER A 112 9.60 -3.23 -16.46
C SER A 112 10.27 -3.36 -15.10
N PRO A 113 11.13 -2.42 -14.70
CA PRO A 113 11.60 -2.32 -13.32
C PRO A 113 10.44 -2.27 -12.33
N MET A 114 10.66 -2.76 -11.12
CA MET A 114 9.79 -2.46 -9.99
C MET A 114 10.21 -1.12 -9.41
N THR A 115 9.29 -0.16 -9.35
CA THR A 115 9.55 1.15 -8.77
C THR A 115 8.84 1.27 -7.41
N VAL A 116 9.58 1.74 -6.41
CA VAL A 116 9.07 1.91 -5.04
C VAL A 116 9.31 3.35 -4.60
N TYR A 117 8.26 4.04 -4.22
CA TYR A 117 8.32 5.35 -3.55
C TYR A 117 7.94 5.18 -2.09
N GLY A 118 8.61 5.90 -1.21
CA GLY A 118 8.26 5.89 0.22
C GLY A 118 9.07 6.92 1.01
N PRO A 119 8.93 6.97 2.34
CA PRO A 119 9.65 7.92 3.17
C PRO A 119 11.16 7.67 3.15
N GLU A 120 11.91 8.58 3.76
CA GLU A 120 13.36 8.44 3.96
C GLU A 120 13.74 7.04 4.45
N GLY A 121 14.76 6.44 3.82
CA GLY A 121 15.20 5.07 4.06
C GLY A 121 14.65 4.02 3.09
N THR A 122 13.65 4.35 2.27
CA THR A 122 13.09 3.43 1.27
C THR A 122 14.13 2.98 0.26
N ALA A 123 14.91 3.92 -0.29
CA ALA A 123 15.97 3.60 -1.26
C ALA A 123 17.03 2.67 -0.65
N SER A 124 17.43 2.92 0.58
CA SER A 124 18.38 2.07 1.31
C SER A 124 17.82 0.67 1.58
N MET A 125 16.55 0.56 1.98
CA MET A 125 15.89 -0.73 2.21
C MET A 125 15.82 -1.55 0.92
N MET A 126 15.43 -0.97 -0.20
CA MET A 126 15.33 -1.66 -1.49
C MET A 126 16.69 -2.12 -2.00
N SER A 127 17.74 -1.29 -1.86
CA SER A 127 19.12 -1.69 -2.20
C SER A 127 19.61 -2.86 -1.33
N ASN A 128 19.21 -2.91 -0.06
CA ASN A 128 19.51 -4.05 0.80
C ASN A 128 18.74 -5.32 0.38
N PHE A 129 17.51 -5.20 -0.13
CA PHE A 129 16.80 -6.35 -0.71
C PHE A 129 17.49 -6.88 -1.98
N GLU A 130 17.95 -6.02 -2.87
CA GLU A 130 18.75 -6.44 -4.04
C GLU A 130 20.00 -7.18 -3.59
N SER A 131 20.72 -6.64 -2.60
CA SER A 131 21.91 -7.29 -2.04
C SER A 131 21.60 -8.65 -1.40
N ALA A 132 20.49 -8.77 -0.67
CA ALA A 132 20.07 -10.00 -0.03
C ALA A 132 19.72 -11.10 -1.05
N TYR A 133 19.17 -10.73 -2.19
CA TYR A 133 18.76 -11.68 -3.25
C TYR A 133 19.74 -11.75 -4.42
N ALA A 134 20.91 -11.12 -4.34
CA ALA A 134 21.90 -11.07 -5.42
C ALA A 134 22.31 -12.47 -5.95
N TRP A 135 22.35 -13.48 -5.08
CA TRP A 135 22.65 -14.85 -5.50
C TRP A 135 21.52 -15.44 -6.38
N ASP A 136 20.27 -15.26 -5.97
CA ASP A 136 19.12 -15.81 -6.72
C ASP A 136 18.93 -15.08 -8.06
N ILE A 137 19.12 -13.75 -8.08
CA ILE A 137 19.06 -12.93 -9.29
C ILE A 137 20.11 -13.44 -10.29
N ARG A 138 21.38 -13.50 -9.88
CA ARG A 138 22.46 -13.95 -10.73
C ARG A 138 22.27 -15.38 -11.23
N TYR A 139 21.79 -16.29 -10.38
CA TYR A 139 21.49 -17.66 -10.78
C TYR A 139 20.46 -17.70 -11.92
N ARG A 140 19.37 -16.93 -11.79
CA ARG A 140 18.29 -16.89 -12.78
C ARG A 140 18.72 -16.29 -14.11
N GLU A 141 19.53 -15.25 -14.07
CA GLU A 141 20.12 -14.64 -15.28
C GLU A 141 20.98 -15.66 -16.03
N VAL A 142 21.83 -16.40 -15.32
CA VAL A 142 22.70 -17.45 -15.92
C VAL A 142 21.87 -18.59 -16.54
N VAL A 143 20.74 -18.96 -15.97
CA VAL A 143 19.85 -19.98 -16.54
C VAL A 143 18.86 -19.45 -17.57
N GLY A 144 18.98 -18.19 -17.95
CA GLY A 144 18.27 -17.60 -19.10
C GLY A 144 16.95 -16.89 -18.76
N VAL A 145 16.71 -16.56 -17.49
CA VAL A 145 15.67 -15.56 -17.19
C VAL A 145 16.17 -14.21 -17.69
N HIS A 146 15.33 -13.50 -18.45
CA HIS A 146 15.73 -12.23 -19.07
C HIS A 146 16.08 -11.18 -17.98
N GLU A 147 17.11 -10.37 -18.27
CA GLU A 147 17.59 -9.30 -17.37
C GLU A 147 16.53 -8.20 -17.16
N GLN A 148 15.71 -7.93 -18.17
CA GLN A 148 14.66 -6.93 -18.07
C GLN A 148 13.67 -7.29 -16.95
N GLY A 149 13.41 -6.32 -16.07
CA GLY A 149 12.48 -6.46 -14.96
C GLY A 149 13.09 -6.95 -13.65
N SER A 150 14.41 -7.27 -13.61
CA SER A 150 15.14 -7.58 -12.39
C SER A 150 15.45 -6.33 -11.55
N ASP A 151 15.43 -5.14 -12.16
CA ASP A 151 15.74 -3.90 -11.46
C ASP A 151 14.69 -3.55 -10.40
N LEU A 152 15.16 -3.13 -9.23
CA LEU A 152 14.37 -2.59 -8.13
C LEU A 152 14.77 -1.13 -7.89
N ILE A 153 14.02 -0.20 -8.47
CA ILE A 153 14.29 1.23 -8.40
C ILE A 153 13.52 1.82 -7.22
N ALA A 154 14.16 2.60 -6.37
CA ALA A 154 13.49 3.19 -5.24
C ALA A 154 13.84 4.65 -5.02
N TYR A 155 12.89 5.40 -4.49
CA TYR A 155 13.01 6.82 -4.21
C TYR A 155 12.49 7.14 -2.82
N ASP A 156 13.31 7.86 -2.05
CA ASP A 156 12.86 8.55 -0.86
C ASP A 156 12.11 9.80 -1.30
N ILE A 157 10.91 10.00 -0.77
CA ILE A 157 10.05 11.14 -1.13
C ILE A 157 9.67 11.96 0.09
N GLU A 158 9.47 13.25 -0.15
CA GLU A 158 9.00 14.23 0.82
C GLU A 158 7.50 14.53 0.58
N PRO A 159 6.80 15.13 1.55
CA PRO A 159 5.43 15.60 1.35
C PRO A 159 5.29 16.53 0.14
N GLY A 160 4.25 16.32 -0.65
CA GLY A 160 4.00 17.04 -1.90
C GLY A 160 3.69 16.11 -3.06
N VAL A 161 3.50 16.65 -4.25
CA VAL A 161 3.26 15.86 -5.47
C VAL A 161 4.57 15.22 -5.91
N PHE A 162 4.61 13.88 -6.01
CA PHE A 162 5.80 13.15 -6.43
C PHE A 162 5.58 12.26 -7.67
N TYR A 163 4.32 12.04 -8.05
CA TYR A 163 3.98 11.25 -9.22
C TYR A 163 2.84 11.91 -9.99
N GLU A 164 3.02 12.09 -11.29
CA GLU A 164 1.97 12.58 -12.18
C GLU A 164 2.16 11.97 -13.58
N GLN A 165 1.25 11.09 -13.96
CA GLN A 165 1.29 10.42 -15.27
C GLN A 165 -0.12 9.99 -15.70
N ASP A 166 -0.46 10.18 -16.98
CA ASP A 166 -1.71 9.73 -17.60
C ASP A 166 -2.99 10.13 -16.84
N GLY A 167 -2.96 11.32 -16.22
CA GLY A 167 -4.08 11.85 -15.43
C GLY A 167 -4.15 11.33 -14.00
N LEU A 168 -3.26 10.41 -13.60
CA LEU A 168 -3.07 10.02 -12.21
C LEU A 168 -2.08 10.97 -11.55
N LYS A 169 -2.46 11.54 -10.42
CA LYS A 169 -1.60 12.37 -9.58
C LYS A 169 -1.57 11.83 -8.16
N ILE A 170 -0.36 11.68 -7.60
CA ILE A 170 -0.18 11.20 -6.22
C ILE A 170 0.58 12.25 -5.42
N THR A 171 -0.01 12.62 -4.29
CA THR A 171 0.53 13.57 -3.33
C THR A 171 0.85 12.85 -2.03
N ALA A 172 2.08 12.95 -1.55
CA ALA A 172 2.47 12.49 -0.22
C ALA A 172 2.05 13.52 0.83
N ILE A 173 1.55 13.04 1.95
CA ILE A 173 1.04 13.83 3.06
C ILE A 173 1.85 13.45 4.29
N ASN A 174 2.39 14.42 5.02
CA ASN A 174 3.04 14.14 6.30
C ASN A 174 1.98 13.71 7.32
N VAL A 175 2.18 12.55 7.98
CA VAL A 175 1.30 12.04 9.02
C VAL A 175 2.08 11.68 10.28
N GLU A 176 1.39 11.61 11.42
CA GLU A 176 2.00 11.40 12.72
C GLU A 176 1.88 9.94 13.14
N HIS A 177 2.95 9.19 12.98
CA HIS A 177 3.07 7.82 13.50
C HIS A 177 4.37 7.67 14.27
N MET A 178 4.49 8.42 15.35
CA MET A 178 5.67 8.38 16.21
C MET A 178 5.42 7.45 17.41
N PRO A 179 6.41 6.64 17.79
CA PRO A 179 6.32 5.87 19.01
C PRO A 179 6.20 6.81 20.21
N ILE A 180 5.38 6.43 21.17
CA ILE A 180 5.28 7.10 22.46
C ILE A 180 6.04 6.27 23.49
N ASN A 181 6.80 6.92 24.34
CA ASN A 181 7.22 6.31 25.57
C ASN A 181 5.96 5.98 26.39
N VAL A 182 5.67 4.70 26.60
CA VAL A 182 4.45 4.24 27.27
C VAL A 182 4.38 4.66 28.75
N ASP A 183 5.53 4.94 29.39
CA ASP A 183 5.60 5.34 30.80
C ASP A 183 5.44 6.86 30.97
N THR A 184 5.96 7.66 30.05
CA THR A 184 5.95 9.14 30.16
C THR A 184 4.93 9.81 29.26
N GLY A 185 4.42 9.12 28.24
CA GLY A 185 3.56 9.70 27.21
C GLY A 185 4.29 10.63 26.23
N GLU A 186 5.61 10.72 26.32
CA GLU A 186 6.42 11.56 25.43
C GLU A 186 6.58 10.92 24.07
N LEU A 187 6.49 11.72 23.01
CA LEU A 187 6.84 11.30 21.65
C LEU A 187 8.34 11.00 21.58
N LEU A 188 8.67 9.79 21.20
CA LEU A 188 10.05 9.41 20.92
C LEU A 188 10.36 9.86 19.49
N GLY A 189 11.19 10.91 19.38
CA GLY A 189 11.68 11.37 18.07
C GLY A 189 12.59 10.31 17.46
N LEU A 190 12.01 9.39 16.69
CA LEU A 190 12.79 8.58 15.78
C LEU A 190 12.84 9.29 14.43
N GLU A 191 14.06 9.33 13.86
CA GLU A 191 14.23 9.80 12.50
C GLU A 191 13.46 8.87 11.55
N GLY A 192 12.70 9.45 10.67
CA GLY A 192 11.89 8.77 9.68
C GLY A 192 10.51 9.42 9.55
N SER A 193 10.15 9.76 8.35
CA SER A 193 8.83 10.30 8.05
C SER A 193 7.84 9.16 7.84
N THR A 194 6.61 9.37 8.25
CA THR A 194 5.47 8.55 7.87
C THR A 194 4.57 9.36 6.94
N LEU A 195 4.07 8.70 5.93
CA LEU A 195 3.32 9.33 4.85
C LEU A 195 1.90 8.76 4.76
N GLY A 196 0.94 9.65 4.55
CA GLY A 196 -0.32 9.33 3.91
C GLY A 196 -0.23 9.66 2.42
N PHE A 197 -1.21 9.24 1.65
CA PHE A 197 -1.26 9.54 0.22
C PHE A 197 -2.62 10.03 -0.20
N ARG A 198 -2.65 11.09 -1.03
CA ARG A 198 -3.82 11.48 -1.79
C ARG A 198 -3.60 11.09 -3.24
N ILE A 199 -4.55 10.38 -3.82
CA ILE A 199 -4.55 9.95 -5.21
C ILE A 199 -5.73 10.63 -5.90
N ASP A 200 -5.42 11.43 -6.92
CA ASP A 200 -6.41 12.09 -7.77
C ASP A 200 -6.34 11.52 -9.19
N TYR A 201 -7.50 11.20 -9.77
CA TYR A 201 -7.62 10.70 -11.14
C TYR A 201 -8.94 11.17 -11.77
N LYS A 202 -8.86 11.98 -12.84
CA LYS A 202 -10.02 12.44 -13.63
C LYS A 202 -11.20 12.93 -12.77
N GLY A 203 -10.92 13.76 -11.77
CA GLY A 203 -11.93 14.34 -10.88
C GLY A 203 -12.42 13.40 -9.78
N ARG A 204 -11.82 12.24 -9.63
CA ARG A 204 -11.99 11.34 -8.47
C ARG A 204 -10.81 11.46 -7.54
N SER A 205 -11.05 11.24 -6.25
CA SER A 205 -10.00 11.37 -5.24
C SER A 205 -10.18 10.37 -4.09
N VAL A 206 -9.06 9.81 -3.67
CA VAL A 206 -8.99 8.95 -2.49
C VAL A 206 -7.79 9.35 -1.64
N VAL A 207 -7.98 9.32 -0.31
CA VAL A 207 -6.89 9.53 0.64
C VAL A 207 -6.68 8.27 1.45
N PHE A 208 -5.41 7.89 1.61
CA PHE A 208 -4.93 6.80 2.46
C PHE A 208 -4.16 7.42 3.63
N SER A 209 -4.58 7.14 4.85
CA SER A 209 -3.92 7.72 6.02
C SER A 209 -2.56 7.08 6.31
N GLY A 210 -2.34 5.83 5.91
CA GLY A 210 -1.32 5.01 6.55
C GLY A 210 -1.64 4.83 8.04
N ASP A 211 -0.66 4.40 8.80
CA ASP A 211 -0.76 4.38 10.25
C ASP A 211 -0.51 5.78 10.78
N THR A 212 -1.46 6.34 11.50
CA THR A 212 -1.37 7.72 12.00
C THR A 212 -2.26 7.98 13.19
N ARG A 213 -1.85 8.94 13.99
CA ARG A 213 -2.71 9.58 14.97
C ARG A 213 -3.28 10.83 14.35
N SER A 214 -4.59 10.91 14.26
CA SER A 214 -5.25 12.09 13.70
C SER A 214 -5.83 12.98 14.78
N THR A 215 -5.53 14.26 14.69
CA THR A 215 -6.16 15.34 15.45
C THR A 215 -6.84 16.30 14.48
N SER A 216 -7.64 17.22 14.99
CA SER A 216 -8.29 18.22 14.13
C SER A 216 -7.32 19.13 13.35
N SER A 217 -6.05 19.16 13.73
CA SER A 217 -4.99 19.96 13.09
C SER A 217 -4.03 19.10 12.24
N SER A 218 -4.25 17.81 12.13
CA SER A 218 -3.39 16.93 11.31
C SER A 218 -3.56 17.23 9.82
N SER A 219 -2.46 17.16 9.06
CA SER A 219 -2.44 17.38 7.61
C SER A 219 -3.39 16.46 6.86
N ILE A 220 -3.61 15.26 7.37
CA ILE A 220 -4.56 14.31 6.78
C ILE A 220 -5.99 14.87 6.71
N VAL A 221 -6.40 15.69 7.68
CA VAL A 221 -7.73 16.32 7.70
C VAL A 221 -7.86 17.34 6.56
N GLU A 222 -6.86 18.20 6.37
CA GLU A 222 -6.84 19.18 5.28
C GLU A 222 -6.89 18.48 3.91
N HIS A 223 -6.05 17.46 3.70
CA HIS A 223 -6.00 16.73 2.44
C HIS A 223 -7.22 15.84 2.18
N SER A 224 -8.04 15.60 3.21
CA SER A 224 -9.29 14.84 3.11
C SER A 224 -10.53 15.72 2.87
N MET A 225 -10.36 17.02 2.71
CA MET A 225 -11.49 17.88 2.35
C MET A 225 -11.90 17.64 0.89
N ASP A 226 -13.21 17.57 0.66
CA ASP A 226 -13.81 17.45 -0.68
C ASP A 226 -13.30 16.24 -1.50
N ILE A 227 -12.99 15.12 -0.85
CA ILE A 227 -12.61 13.88 -1.51
C ILE A 227 -13.79 12.90 -1.64
N ASP A 228 -13.67 11.91 -2.55
CA ASP A 228 -14.70 10.89 -2.69
C ASP A 228 -14.58 9.80 -1.59
N VAL A 229 -13.36 9.40 -1.22
CA VAL A 229 -13.12 8.29 -0.28
C VAL A 229 -11.93 8.58 0.63
N LEU A 230 -12.10 8.34 1.93
CA LEU A 230 -11.02 8.27 2.92
C LEU A 230 -10.84 6.83 3.38
N ILE A 231 -9.62 6.31 3.24
CA ILE A 231 -9.17 5.05 3.82
C ILE A 231 -8.33 5.41 5.04
N HIS A 232 -8.85 5.13 6.22
CA HIS A 232 -8.20 5.47 7.48
C HIS A 232 -8.06 4.22 8.35
N GLU A 233 -6.92 4.11 9.04
CA GLU A 233 -6.76 3.08 10.05
C GLU A 233 -7.78 3.24 11.18
N VAL A 234 -8.16 2.14 11.78
CA VAL A 234 -8.94 2.12 13.02
C VAL A 234 -8.31 1.13 13.98
N GLN A 235 -7.63 1.64 14.97
CA GLN A 235 -7.11 0.84 16.06
C GLN A 235 -8.06 0.92 17.25
N VAL A 236 -8.64 -0.21 17.64
CA VAL A 236 -9.45 -0.29 18.86
C VAL A 236 -8.53 -0.64 20.01
N PRO A 237 -8.42 0.18 21.06
CA PRO A 237 -7.64 -0.16 22.23
C PRO A 237 -8.13 -1.49 22.80
N ALA A 238 -7.21 -2.43 23.03
CA ALA A 238 -7.57 -3.68 23.69
C ALA A 238 -8.09 -3.37 25.11
N ALA A 239 -9.23 -3.90 25.47
CA ALA A 239 -9.79 -3.72 26.81
C ALA A 239 -8.90 -4.41 27.86
N GLY A 240 -8.30 -3.64 28.76
CA GLY A 240 -7.57 -4.14 29.93
C GLY A 240 -6.04 -4.07 29.82
N ASN A 241 -5.39 -4.31 30.96
CA ASN A 241 -3.92 -4.33 31.11
C ASN A 241 -3.28 -5.67 30.69
N SER A 242 -3.81 -6.37 29.70
CA SER A 242 -3.17 -7.60 29.22
C SER A 242 -1.91 -7.27 28.41
N PRO A 243 -0.90 -8.17 28.37
CA PRO A 243 0.25 -8.00 27.48
C PRO A 243 -0.17 -7.81 26.02
N GLU A 244 -1.30 -8.32 25.62
CA GLU A 244 -1.90 -8.16 24.29
C GLU A 244 -2.47 -6.74 24.08
N ALA A 245 -2.97 -6.09 25.14
CA ALA A 245 -3.41 -4.70 25.08
C ALA A 245 -2.23 -3.74 24.92
N GLN A 246 -1.07 -4.07 25.48
CA GLN A 246 0.16 -3.27 25.33
C GLN A 246 0.78 -3.38 23.95
N LEU A 247 0.68 -4.57 23.30
CA LEU A 247 1.16 -4.80 21.95
C LEU A 247 0.24 -4.22 20.86
N ALA A 248 -1.01 -3.92 21.18
CA ALA A 248 -1.95 -3.30 20.23
C ALA A 248 -1.75 -1.77 20.10
N ASN A 249 -0.85 -1.19 20.87
CA ASN A 249 -0.53 0.25 20.88
C ASN A 249 0.88 0.56 20.36
N VAL A 250 1.50 -0.38 19.64
CA VAL A 250 2.82 -0.20 18.99
C VAL A 250 2.67 -0.07 17.50
#